data_9676f6b3452af691966d7251e1760916
#
_entry.id   9676f6b3452af691966d7251e1760916
#
_cell.length_a   1.000
_cell.length_b   1.000
_cell.length_c   1.000
_cell.angle_alpha   90.00
_cell.angle_beta   90.00
_cell.angle_gamma   90.00
#
_symmetry.space_group_name_H-M   'P 1'
#
loop_
_entity.id
_entity.type
_entity.pdbx_description
1 polymer ?
#
loop_
_entity_poly.entity_id
_entity_poly.type
_entity_poly.pdbx_seq_one_letter_code
_entity_poly.pdbx_strand_id
1 'polypeptide(L)'
;MNAVIKLCRADKEFSFLDNAEVKTFFNDKTSGTIELAKQLLHKHDFLQAGFNIDEGWYDCSQVNYVLKARGRSLGGHAVNICGYDSDGFYILNQWGTGFGSKGYAVMPYDLFLKQFMYGAYLTNLKY
;
A
#
# COMPACT_ATOMS: atom_id res chain seq x y z
N MET A 1 -3.29 2.91 -10.24
CA MET A 1 -3.66 2.08 -9.50
C MET A 1 -3.20 0.88 -9.85
N ASN A 2 -3.39 0.22 -9.40
CA ASN A 2 -2.90 -0.85 -9.41
C ASN A 2 -3.04 -1.69 -10.59
N ALA A 3 -1.83 -1.98 -11.20
CA ALA A 3 -1.75 -2.84 -12.35
C ALA A 3 -2.38 -4.19 -12.08
N VAL A 4 -2.26 -4.68 -10.88
CA VAL A 4 -2.83 -5.97 -10.53
C VAL A 4 -4.34 -5.94 -10.60
N ILE A 5 -4.98 -4.91 -10.07
CA ILE A 5 -6.43 -4.81 -10.14
C ILE A 5 -6.88 -4.63 -11.58
N LYS A 6 -6.14 -3.85 -12.36
CA LYS A 6 -6.46 -3.72 -13.77
C LYS A 6 -6.37 -5.04 -14.50
N LEU A 7 -5.32 -5.81 -14.27
CA LEU A 7 -5.17 -7.11 -14.88
C LEU A 7 -6.29 -8.07 -14.49
N CYS A 8 -6.66 -8.07 -13.23
CA CYS A 8 -7.74 -8.92 -12.76
C CYS A 8 -9.07 -8.58 -13.39
N ARG A 9 -9.27 -7.33 -13.77
CA ARG A 9 -10.50 -6.91 -14.43
C ARG A 9 -10.44 -6.99 -15.92
N ALA A 10 -9.26 -7.00 -16.46
CA ALA A 10 -9.05 -6.88 -17.86
C ALA A 10 -9.49 -8.06 -18.54
N ASP A 11 -9.44 -9.05 -18.03
CA ASP A 11 -10.07 -9.90 -18.58
C ASP A 11 -9.59 -11.22 -18.92
N LYS A 12 -10.26 -11.84 -19.67
CA LYS A 12 -10.10 -13.22 -20.11
C LYS A 12 -8.83 -13.48 -20.89
N GLU A 13 -8.20 -12.43 -21.40
CA GLU A 13 -6.96 -12.56 -22.14
C GLU A 13 -5.78 -12.87 -21.24
N PHE A 14 -5.93 -12.59 -19.94
CA PHE A 14 -4.87 -12.83 -18.99
C PHE A 14 -5.14 -14.12 -18.23
N SER A 15 -5.19 -15.22 -18.98
CA SER A 15 -5.49 -16.52 -18.39
C SER A 15 -4.53 -16.95 -17.28
N PHE A 16 -3.31 -16.39 -17.25
CA PHE A 16 -2.37 -16.69 -16.16
C PHE A 16 -2.92 -16.26 -14.80
N LEU A 17 -3.90 -15.35 -14.77
CA LEU A 17 -4.53 -14.93 -13.52
C LEU A 17 -5.55 -15.94 -13.01
N ASP A 18 -5.99 -16.87 -13.85
CA ASP A 18 -7.01 -17.85 -13.45
C ASP A 18 -6.53 -18.72 -12.28
N ASN A 19 -5.22 -18.90 -12.14
CA ASN A 19 -4.65 -19.70 -11.07
C ASN A 19 -4.03 -18.85 -9.96
N ALA A 20 -4.18 -17.54 -10.04
CA ALA A 20 -3.62 -16.66 -9.02
C ALA A 20 -4.38 -16.80 -7.71
N GLU A 21 -3.66 -16.74 -6.62
CA GLU A 21 -4.23 -16.73 -5.29
C GLU A 21 -3.90 -15.42 -4.61
N VAL A 22 -4.86 -14.89 -3.86
CA VAL A 22 -4.65 -13.71 -3.03
C VAL A 22 -4.23 -14.18 -1.65
N LYS A 23 -3.06 -13.74 -1.22
CA LYS A 23 -2.57 -13.98 0.14
C LYS A 23 -2.64 -12.68 0.91
N THR A 24 -2.97 -12.77 2.18
CA THR A 24 -3.09 -11.60 3.05
C THR A 24 -2.30 -11.80 4.34
N PHE A 25 -1.88 -10.69 4.93
CA PHE A 25 -1.28 -10.69 6.25
C PHE A 25 -1.80 -9.47 7.00
N PHE A 26 -1.75 -9.54 8.32
CA PHE A 26 -2.36 -8.52 9.17
C PHE A 26 -1.31 -7.86 10.06
N ASN A 27 -1.64 -6.67 10.51
CA ASN A 27 -0.76 -5.92 11.40
C ASN A 27 -0.78 -6.54 12.80
N ASP A 28 0.36 -7.04 13.27
CA ASP A 28 0.50 -7.57 14.63
C ASP A 28 1.05 -6.52 15.61
N LYS A 29 1.22 -5.28 15.11
CA LYS A 29 1.69 -4.12 15.88
C LYS A 29 3.15 -4.24 16.34
N THR A 30 3.91 -5.13 15.74
CA THR A 30 5.33 -5.29 16.04
C THR A 30 6.18 -4.97 14.82
N SER A 31 7.48 -4.81 15.01
CA SER A 31 8.42 -4.63 13.91
C SER A 31 8.42 -5.82 12.94
N GLY A 32 7.92 -6.97 13.37
CA GLY A 32 7.77 -8.12 12.49
C GLY A 32 6.87 -7.85 11.30
N THR A 33 5.82 -7.06 11.48
CA THR A 33 4.95 -6.67 10.37
C THR A 33 5.73 -5.83 9.35
N ILE A 34 6.57 -4.91 9.81
CA ILE A 34 7.40 -4.08 8.92
C ILE A 34 8.36 -4.96 8.13
N GLU A 35 9.04 -5.87 8.79
CA GLU A 35 10.00 -6.75 8.13
C GLU A 35 9.33 -7.67 7.11
N LEU A 36 8.16 -8.21 7.46
CA LEU A 36 7.40 -9.03 6.53
C LEU A 36 6.99 -8.24 5.29
N ALA A 37 6.50 -7.03 5.47
CA ALA A 37 6.12 -6.18 4.34
C ALA A 37 7.31 -5.90 3.44
N LYS A 38 8.49 -5.62 4.01
CA LYS A 38 9.71 -5.41 3.22
C LYS A 38 10.10 -6.64 2.43
N GLN A 39 10.05 -7.81 3.05
CA GLN A 39 10.36 -9.08 2.36
C GLN A 39 9.41 -9.34 1.20
N LEU A 40 8.11 -9.10 1.42
CA LEU A 40 7.11 -9.30 0.39
C LEU A 40 7.26 -8.30 -0.76
N LEU A 41 7.68 -7.07 -0.48
CA LEU A 41 7.96 -6.09 -1.53
C LEU A 41 9.13 -6.52 -2.40
N HIS A 42 10.16 -7.11 -1.83
CA HIS A 42 11.26 -7.65 -2.62
C HIS A 42 10.81 -8.79 -3.54
N LYS A 43 9.86 -9.59 -3.07
CA LYS A 43 9.42 -10.76 -3.82
C LYS A 43 8.34 -10.45 -4.83
N HIS A 44 7.46 -9.49 -4.54
CA HIS A 44 6.24 -9.25 -5.31
C HIS A 44 6.15 -7.85 -5.92
N ASP A 45 7.16 -7.00 -5.70
CA ASP A 45 7.28 -5.62 -6.23
C ASP A 45 6.31 -4.62 -5.64
N PHE A 46 5.12 -5.01 -5.26
CA PHE A 46 4.18 -4.12 -4.59
C PHE A 46 3.17 -4.92 -3.77
N LEU A 47 2.53 -4.25 -2.83
CA LEU A 47 1.47 -4.80 -2.01
C LEU A 47 0.25 -3.90 -2.10
N GLN A 48 -0.93 -4.48 -2.12
CA GLN A 48 -2.14 -3.72 -1.84
C GLN A 48 -2.31 -3.69 -0.33
N ALA A 49 -2.62 -2.52 0.22
CA ALA A 49 -2.66 -2.36 1.66
C ALA A 49 -3.90 -1.59 2.09
N GLY A 50 -4.51 -2.04 3.17
CA GLY A 50 -5.60 -1.32 3.81
C GLY A 50 -5.10 -0.59 5.03
N PHE A 51 -5.43 0.70 5.13
CA PHE A 51 -5.08 1.55 6.26
C PHE A 51 -6.33 2.16 6.88
N ASN A 52 -6.30 2.34 8.18
CA ASN A 52 -7.28 3.18 8.84
C ASN A 52 -6.69 4.59 8.86
N ILE A 53 -7.12 5.42 7.91
CA ILE A 53 -6.52 6.72 7.68
C ILE A 53 -7.17 7.81 8.53
N ASP A 54 -6.47 8.93 8.66
CA ASP A 54 -6.97 10.10 9.38
C ASP A 54 -6.87 11.36 8.51
N GLU A 55 -7.23 12.51 9.10
CA GLU A 55 -7.24 13.77 8.37
C GLU A 55 -5.84 14.22 7.91
N GLY A 56 -4.79 13.69 8.52
CA GLY A 56 -3.41 13.98 8.12
C GLY A 56 -3.11 13.59 6.68
N TRP A 57 -3.87 12.63 6.13
CA TRP A 57 -3.69 12.25 4.73
C TRP A 57 -4.06 13.37 3.77
N TYR A 58 -4.96 14.27 4.16
CA TYR A 58 -5.31 15.43 3.33
C TYR A 58 -4.22 16.49 3.31
N ASP A 59 -3.26 16.44 4.22
CA ASP A 59 -2.20 17.43 4.32
C ASP A 59 -1.03 17.14 3.37
N CYS A 60 -1.00 15.98 2.72
CA CYS A 60 0.08 15.62 1.83
C CYS A 60 0.08 16.49 0.58
N SER A 61 1.25 17.06 0.28
CA SER A 61 1.45 17.92 -0.87
C SER A 61 2.81 17.63 -1.50
N GLN A 62 3.09 18.29 -2.60
CA GLN A 62 4.37 18.10 -3.29
C GLN A 62 5.57 18.50 -2.43
N VAL A 63 5.40 19.48 -1.55
CA VAL A 63 6.48 19.91 -0.67
C VAL A 63 6.44 19.24 0.69
N ASN A 64 5.34 18.56 1.02
CA ASN A 64 5.16 17.88 2.30
C ASN A 64 4.46 16.55 2.07
N TYR A 65 5.22 15.58 1.57
CA TYR A 65 4.68 14.28 1.18
C TYR A 65 4.93 13.18 2.21
N VAL A 66 5.41 13.51 3.38
CA VAL A 66 5.56 12.56 4.49
C VAL A 66 4.29 12.59 5.31
N LEU A 67 3.62 11.43 5.42
CA LEU A 67 2.37 11.33 6.16
C LEU A 67 2.59 11.54 7.65
N LYS A 68 1.67 12.23 8.28
CA LYS A 68 1.66 12.47 9.73
C LYS A 68 0.26 12.27 10.26
N ALA A 69 0.17 11.74 11.47
CA ALA A 69 -1.11 11.60 12.13
C ALA A 69 -1.69 12.99 12.47
N ARG A 70 -2.96 13.20 12.15
CA ARG A 70 -3.66 14.43 12.50
C ARG A 70 -5.17 14.20 12.48
N GLY A 71 -5.83 14.70 13.48
CA GLY A 71 -7.28 14.74 13.50
C GLY A 71 -7.91 13.37 13.71
N ARG A 72 -9.15 13.26 13.25
CA ARG A 72 -9.97 12.08 13.49
C ARG A 72 -9.76 11.03 12.40
N SER A 73 -10.12 9.81 12.75
CA SER A 73 -10.14 8.71 11.79
C SER A 73 -11.19 8.96 10.70
N LEU A 74 -10.82 8.65 9.46
CA LEU A 74 -11.71 8.74 8.31
C LEU A 74 -12.18 7.35 7.86
N GLY A 75 -11.70 6.29 8.51
CA GLY A 75 -12.06 4.92 8.15
C GLY A 75 -11.04 4.25 7.26
N GLY A 76 -11.42 3.12 6.68
CA GLY A 76 -10.52 2.31 5.88
C GLY A 76 -10.29 2.86 4.49
N HIS A 77 -9.06 2.72 4.01
CA HIS A 77 -8.68 3.16 2.67
C HIS A 77 -7.62 2.21 2.11
N ALA A 78 -7.78 1.80 0.88
CA ALA A 78 -6.85 0.89 0.22
C ALA A 78 -5.92 1.64 -0.71
N VAL A 79 -4.63 1.36 -0.61
CA VAL A 79 -3.59 1.97 -1.44
C VAL A 79 -2.57 0.90 -1.81
N ASN A 80 -1.60 1.26 -2.64
CA ASN A 80 -0.46 0.40 -2.92
C ASN A 80 0.77 0.83 -2.12
N ILE A 81 1.50 -0.15 -1.63
CA ILE A 81 2.85 0.05 -1.13
C ILE A 81 3.78 -0.45 -2.23
N CYS A 82 4.67 0.40 -2.73
CA CYS A 82 5.50 0.06 -3.88
C CYS A 82 7.00 0.11 -3.61
N GLY A 83 7.41 0.40 -2.39
CA GLY A 83 8.81 0.41 -2.03
C GLY A 83 9.03 0.94 -0.63
N TYR A 84 10.28 1.11 -0.25
CA TYR A 84 10.62 1.67 1.05
C TYR A 84 12.07 2.17 1.07
N ASP A 85 12.35 3.00 2.05
CA ASP A 85 13.72 3.40 2.39
C ASP A 85 13.84 3.50 3.91
N SER A 86 14.88 4.16 4.41
CA SER A 86 15.09 4.28 5.85
C SER A 86 14.02 5.11 6.55
N ASP A 87 13.29 5.95 5.80
CA ASP A 87 12.28 6.84 6.38
C ASP A 87 10.88 6.21 6.46
N GLY A 88 10.58 5.26 5.60
CA GLY A 88 9.28 4.62 5.61
C GLY A 88 8.95 3.91 4.32
N PHE A 89 7.69 3.52 4.21
CA PHE A 89 7.16 2.90 3.00
C PHE A 89 6.70 3.95 2.00
N TYR A 90 6.86 3.65 0.72
CA TYR A 90 6.34 4.48 -0.36
C TYR A 90 4.92 4.05 -0.69
N ILE A 91 4.01 4.99 -0.57
CA ILE A 91 2.57 4.77 -0.78
C ILE A 91 2.17 5.41 -2.11
N LEU A 92 1.47 4.66 -2.95
CA LEU A 92 0.81 5.21 -4.12
C LEU A 92 -0.69 5.25 -3.87
N ASN A 93 -1.23 6.47 -3.80
CA ASN A 93 -2.65 6.70 -3.53
C ASN A 93 -3.39 6.98 -4.84
N GLN A 94 -4.72 6.82 -4.84
CA GLN A 94 -5.54 7.03 -6.02
C GLN A 94 -6.24 8.39 -6.05
N TRP A 95 -5.79 9.35 -5.26
CA TRP A 95 -6.42 10.67 -5.21
C TRP A 95 -5.85 11.65 -6.24
N GLY A 96 -5.16 11.13 -7.26
CA GLY A 96 -4.61 11.95 -8.32
C GLY A 96 -3.23 12.52 -7.96
N THR A 97 -2.67 13.26 -8.90
CA THR A 97 -1.30 13.78 -8.78
C THR A 97 -1.19 14.95 -7.81
N GLY A 98 -2.32 15.50 -7.37
CA GLY A 98 -2.32 16.55 -6.34
C GLY A 98 -2.05 16.03 -4.93
N PHE A 99 -2.18 14.73 -4.72
CA PHE A 99 -1.84 14.12 -3.44
C PHE A 99 -0.34 13.86 -3.38
N GLY A 100 0.32 14.34 -2.33
CA GLY A 100 1.74 14.08 -2.13
C GLY A 100 2.59 14.51 -3.32
N SER A 101 3.66 13.77 -3.57
CA SER A 101 4.52 14.00 -4.72
C SER A 101 4.03 13.15 -5.89
N LYS A 102 3.25 13.75 -6.78
CA LYS A 102 2.67 13.09 -7.97
C LYS A 102 1.88 11.82 -7.63
N GLY A 103 1.14 11.86 -6.54
CA GLY A 103 0.35 10.73 -6.07
C GLY A 103 1.03 9.84 -5.05
N TYR A 104 2.33 10.06 -4.79
CA TYR A 104 3.11 9.26 -3.85
C TYR A 104 3.29 9.98 -2.51
N ALA A 105 3.38 9.19 -1.45
CA ALA A 105 3.69 9.70 -0.12
C ALA A 105 4.63 8.72 0.58
N VAL A 106 5.29 9.21 1.63
CA VAL A 106 6.11 8.36 2.50
C VAL A 106 5.34 8.12 3.78
N MET A 107 5.19 6.86 4.13
CA MET A 107 4.53 6.42 5.36
C MET A 107 5.61 6.05 6.37
N PRO A 108 5.88 6.89 7.38
CA PRO A 108 6.85 6.53 8.42
C PRO A 108 6.48 5.23 9.11
N TYR A 109 7.48 4.50 9.55
CA TYR A 109 7.25 3.17 10.10
C TYR A 109 6.40 3.18 11.38
N ASP A 110 6.54 4.20 12.21
CA ASP A 110 5.71 4.31 13.41
C ASP A 110 4.25 4.56 13.06
N LEU A 111 3.97 5.39 12.07
CA LEU A 111 2.61 5.63 11.59
C LEU A 111 2.05 4.40 10.89
N PHE A 112 2.91 3.69 10.15
CA PHE A 112 2.53 2.43 9.51
C PHE A 112 1.96 1.45 10.57
N LEU A 113 2.66 1.25 11.67
CA LEU A 113 2.19 0.33 12.70
C LEU A 113 0.89 0.78 13.35
N LYS A 114 0.62 2.08 13.36
CA LYS A 114 -0.64 2.59 13.89
C LYS A 114 -1.82 2.39 12.95
N GLN A 115 -1.62 2.62 11.66
CA GLN A 115 -2.72 2.72 10.70
C GLN A 115 -2.88 1.51 9.80
N PHE A 116 -1.83 0.73 9.59
CA PHE A 116 -1.88 -0.44 8.71
C PHE A 116 -2.80 -1.50 9.29
N MET A 117 -3.71 -2.01 8.46
CA MET A 117 -4.62 -3.08 8.86
C MET A 117 -4.22 -4.41 8.23
N TYR A 118 -4.04 -4.42 6.92
CA TYR A 118 -3.69 -5.65 6.19
C TYR A 118 -2.94 -5.33 4.91
N GLY A 119 -2.16 -6.32 4.46
CA GLY A 119 -1.56 -6.29 3.14
C GLY A 119 -1.98 -7.50 2.33
N ALA A 120 -2.03 -7.35 1.02
CA ALA A 120 -2.41 -8.41 0.11
C ALA A 120 -1.49 -8.45 -1.10
N TYR A 121 -1.24 -9.64 -1.60
CA TYR A 121 -0.39 -9.86 -2.77
C TYR A 121 -0.86 -11.10 -3.51
N LEU A 122 -0.47 -11.20 -4.78
CA LEU A 122 -0.84 -12.35 -5.60
C LEU A 122 0.30 -13.35 -5.68
N THR A 123 -0.07 -14.63 -5.67
CA THR A 123 0.86 -15.74 -5.85
C THR A 123 0.36 -16.64 -6.97
N ASN A 124 1.21 -17.58 -7.38
CA ASN A 124 0.87 -18.57 -8.41
C ASN A 124 0.51 -17.96 -9.76
N LEU A 125 1.16 -16.85 -10.11
CA LEU A 125 1.00 -16.28 -11.43
C LEU A 125 1.73 -17.16 -12.45
N LYS A 126 1.03 -17.51 -13.52
CA LYS A 126 1.62 -18.30 -14.60
C LYS A 126 1.63 -17.45 -15.86
N TYR A 127 2.81 -17.24 -16.39
CA TYR A 127 3.03 -16.46 -17.59
C TYR A 127 3.19 -17.33 -18.82
#